data_f4a350c040eb86375b8fc9554848db90
#
_entry.id   f4a350c040eb86375b8fc9554848db90
#
_cell.length_a   1.000
_cell.length_b   1.000
_cell.length_c   1.000
_cell.angle_alpha   90.00
_cell.angle_beta   90.00
_cell.angle_gamma   90.00
#
_symmetry.space_group_name_H-M   'P 1'
#
loop_
_entity.id
_entity.type
_entity.pdbx_description
1 polymer ?
#
loop_
_entity_poly.entity_id
_entity_poly.type
_entity_poly.pdbx_seq_one_letter_code
_entity_poly.pdbx_strand_id
1 'polypeptide(L)'
;MAASEKAPEDCIGVVYYVGNVRPSALYEELKDNTDKVITTVTEEKDVLLQNYPSCVHGLVCAVTSANATAISRFCGSSKYDYTTKVKDFFLDTKYLYAGAGKAWVPEFLLGYNNTIILQELAKDDASSSDALFTNMNNYEAAYPAPVVTTGWFCPSFGDFKVMFDNQSSLASSLDKGGFEKLWSNPAGADETAATYAGYWTSTVRAKGYMVGARNNNGTFTYYMEKDTKASSGYFRFALAF
;
A
#
# COMPACT_ATOMS: atom_id res chain seq x y z
N MET A 1 5.76 8.84 28.07
CA MET A 1 5.23 10.15 27.65
C MET A 1 3.82 10.32 28.18
N ALA A 2 3.50 11.46 28.74
CA ALA A 2 2.17 11.73 29.27
C ALA A 2 1.14 11.70 28.12
N ALA A 3 -0.04 11.16 28.38
CA ALA A 3 -1.09 10.90 27.39
C ALA A 3 -1.77 12.16 26.79
N SER A 4 -1.19 13.33 27.01
CA SER A 4 -1.76 14.64 26.63
C SER A 4 -0.92 15.45 25.65
N GLU A 5 0.21 14.92 25.15
CA GLU A 5 1.01 15.68 24.19
C GLU A 5 0.37 15.63 22.81
N LYS A 6 0.09 16.81 22.27
CA LYS A 6 -0.33 17.02 20.88
C LYS A 6 0.81 16.57 19.98
N ALA A 7 0.47 15.93 18.86
CA ALA A 7 1.48 15.57 17.87
C ALA A 7 2.24 16.83 17.39
N PRO A 8 3.54 16.71 17.08
CA PRO A 8 4.30 17.79 16.47
C PRO A 8 3.62 18.33 15.20
N GLU A 9 3.74 19.62 14.93
CA GLU A 9 3.12 20.25 13.75
C GLU A 9 3.69 19.72 12.43
N ASP A 10 4.91 19.17 12.48
CA ASP A 10 5.62 18.53 11.37
C ASP A 10 5.43 17.00 11.31
N CYS A 11 4.49 16.44 12.07
CA CYS A 11 4.21 15.01 12.04
C CYS A 11 3.60 14.60 10.69
N ILE A 12 4.31 13.79 9.94
CA ILE A 12 3.88 13.30 8.62
C ILE A 12 3.28 11.89 8.65
N GLY A 13 3.47 11.14 9.74
CA GLY A 13 3.01 9.75 9.82
C GLY A 13 3.00 9.17 11.22
N VAL A 14 2.38 8.01 11.36
CA VAL A 14 2.30 7.22 12.59
C VAL A 14 2.89 5.84 12.34
N VAL A 15 3.81 5.41 13.21
CA VAL A 15 4.41 4.07 13.14
C VAL A 15 3.34 3.01 13.38
N TYR A 16 3.20 2.06 12.45
CA TYR A 16 2.28 0.93 12.58
C TYR A 16 2.98 -0.42 12.71
N TYR A 17 4.26 -0.48 12.38
CA TYR A 17 5.10 -1.67 12.54
C TYR A 17 6.49 -1.28 13.01
N VAL A 18 7.03 -2.02 13.98
CA VAL A 18 8.40 -1.86 14.47
C VAL A 18 9.14 -3.18 14.30
N GLY A 19 10.27 -3.15 13.62
CA GLY A 19 11.09 -4.32 13.33
C GLY A 19 11.68 -4.27 11.93
N ASN A 20 12.42 -5.30 11.56
CA ASN A 20 12.97 -5.42 10.21
C ASN A 20 11.82 -5.56 9.20
N VAL A 21 11.85 -4.74 8.17
CA VAL A 21 10.80 -4.65 7.13
C VAL A 21 11.25 -5.18 5.78
N ARG A 22 12.49 -5.64 5.69
CA ARG A 22 13.04 -6.22 4.47
C ARG A 22 12.39 -7.57 4.18
N PRO A 23 11.81 -7.79 3.01
CA PRO A 23 11.23 -9.09 2.65
C PRO A 23 12.20 -10.26 2.82
N SER A 24 13.50 -10.08 2.50
CA SER A 24 14.52 -11.12 2.66
C SER A 24 14.84 -11.50 4.12
N ALA A 25 14.51 -10.62 5.07
CA ALA A 25 14.64 -10.90 6.49
C ALA A 25 13.36 -11.49 7.11
N LEU A 26 12.22 -11.30 6.46
CA LEU A 26 10.91 -11.75 6.97
C LEU A 26 10.47 -13.09 6.39
N TYR A 27 10.88 -13.41 5.17
CA TYR A 27 10.37 -14.54 4.41
C TYR A 27 11.50 -15.31 3.74
N GLU A 28 11.48 -16.63 3.80
CA GLU A 28 12.32 -17.51 2.97
C GLU A 28 11.66 -17.72 1.60
N GLU A 29 10.34 -17.84 1.61
CA GLU A 29 9.52 -18.08 0.43
C GLU A 29 8.20 -17.31 0.52
N LEU A 30 7.70 -16.87 -0.62
CA LEU A 30 6.33 -16.40 -0.75
C LEU A 30 5.46 -17.55 -1.24
N LYS A 31 4.39 -17.86 -0.50
CA LYS A 31 3.49 -18.99 -0.78
C LYS A 31 2.07 -18.52 -1.06
N ASP A 32 1.33 -19.31 -1.82
CA ASP A 32 -0.11 -19.12 -1.97
C ASP A 32 -0.88 -19.75 -0.78
N ASN A 33 -2.19 -19.62 -0.79
CA ASN A 33 -3.06 -20.17 0.26
C ASN A 33 -3.15 -21.72 0.28
N THR A 34 -2.46 -22.38 -0.61
CA THR A 34 -2.32 -23.85 -0.65
C THR A 34 -0.92 -24.31 -0.26
N ASP A 35 -0.12 -23.41 0.34
CA ASP A 35 1.30 -23.62 0.71
C ASP A 35 2.23 -23.87 -0.50
N LYS A 36 1.75 -23.61 -1.71
CA LYS A 36 2.60 -23.70 -2.89
C LYS A 36 3.53 -22.50 -2.98
N VAL A 37 4.82 -22.77 -3.12
CA VAL A 37 5.84 -21.73 -3.34
C VAL A 37 5.59 -21.02 -4.65
N ILE A 38 5.46 -19.69 -4.56
CA ILE A 38 5.35 -18.77 -5.70
C ILE A 38 6.74 -18.26 -6.08
N THR A 39 7.50 -17.82 -5.06
CA THR A 39 8.80 -17.21 -5.24
C THR A 39 9.68 -17.51 -4.03
N THR A 40 10.93 -17.92 -4.29
CA THR A 40 11.98 -17.93 -3.26
C THR A 40 12.47 -16.50 -3.05
N VAL A 41 12.54 -16.07 -1.80
CA VAL A 41 13.02 -14.73 -1.44
C VAL A 41 14.53 -14.76 -1.30
N THR A 42 15.21 -13.85 -1.98
CA THR A 42 16.67 -13.67 -1.89
C THR A 42 16.99 -12.19 -1.72
N GLU A 43 18.17 -11.89 -1.19
CA GLU A 43 18.64 -10.51 -1.04
C GLU A 43 18.71 -9.77 -2.39
N GLU A 44 19.07 -10.45 -3.48
CA GLU A 44 19.13 -9.85 -4.81
C GLU A 44 17.76 -9.43 -5.35
N LYS A 45 16.69 -10.08 -4.90
CA LYS A 45 15.30 -9.73 -5.27
C LYS A 45 14.67 -8.73 -4.31
N ASP A 46 15.31 -8.45 -3.19
CA ASP A 46 14.80 -7.53 -2.18
C ASP A 46 15.16 -6.09 -2.56
N VAL A 47 14.30 -5.43 -3.33
CA VAL A 47 14.54 -4.05 -3.78
C VAL A 47 14.56 -3.05 -2.62
N LEU A 48 13.95 -3.35 -1.48
CA LEU A 48 14.05 -2.50 -0.30
C LEU A 48 15.48 -2.55 0.25
N LEU A 49 16.04 -3.75 0.39
CA LEU A 49 17.43 -3.92 0.79
C LEU A 49 18.40 -3.26 -0.21
N GLN A 50 18.15 -3.42 -1.52
CA GLN A 50 19.02 -2.88 -2.55
C GLN A 50 19.04 -1.33 -2.57
N ASN A 51 17.86 -0.71 -2.42
CA ASN A 51 17.73 0.73 -2.54
C ASN A 51 17.93 1.46 -1.19
N TYR A 52 17.52 0.84 -0.08
CA TYR A 52 17.50 1.45 1.26
C TYR A 52 17.98 0.45 2.33
N PRO A 53 19.28 0.09 2.31
CA PRO A 53 19.82 -0.92 3.23
C PRO A 53 19.76 -0.53 4.71
N SER A 54 19.50 0.72 5.04
CA SER A 54 19.32 1.22 6.40
C SER A 54 17.87 1.19 6.89
N CYS A 55 16.88 1.00 6.02
CA CYS A 55 15.47 0.95 6.42
C CYS A 55 15.13 -0.44 7.01
N VAL A 56 15.39 -0.60 8.30
CA VAL A 56 15.23 -1.87 9.06
C VAL A 56 14.46 -1.71 10.35
N HIS A 57 13.94 -0.52 10.64
CA HIS A 57 13.40 -0.20 11.95
C HIS A 57 11.88 -0.24 12.01
N GLY A 58 11.18 -0.01 10.89
CA GLY A 58 9.74 -0.05 10.90
C GLY A 58 9.06 0.56 9.69
N LEU A 59 7.72 0.63 9.79
CA LEU A 59 6.83 1.18 8.79
C LEU A 59 5.96 2.28 9.41
N VAL A 60 5.77 3.34 8.64
CA VAL A 60 4.98 4.52 9.01
C VAL A 60 3.78 4.64 8.07
N CYS A 61 2.59 4.84 8.62
CA CYS A 61 1.38 5.19 7.88
C CYS A 61 1.26 6.71 7.78
N ALA A 62 0.96 7.23 6.62
CA ALA A 62 0.66 8.63 6.36
C ALA A 62 -0.44 9.17 7.29
N VAL A 63 -0.41 10.47 7.66
CA VAL A 63 -1.40 11.08 8.57
C VAL A 63 -2.76 11.32 7.93
N THR A 64 -2.83 11.39 6.60
CA THR A 64 -4.07 11.60 5.85
C THR A 64 -4.05 10.84 4.53
N SER A 65 -5.21 10.64 3.93
CA SER A 65 -5.33 10.09 2.58
C SER A 65 -4.93 11.14 1.54
N ALA A 66 -4.26 10.73 0.49
CA ALA A 66 -3.81 11.64 -0.56
C ALA A 66 -4.97 12.25 -1.37
N ASN A 67 -6.10 11.55 -1.42
CA ASN A 67 -7.33 11.97 -2.09
C ASN A 67 -8.52 12.00 -1.11
N ALA A 68 -8.31 12.58 0.07
CA ALA A 68 -9.27 12.58 1.18
C ALA A 68 -10.65 13.15 0.84
N THR A 69 -10.75 14.01 -0.18
CA THR A 69 -12.00 14.65 -0.59
C THR A 69 -12.83 13.85 -1.60
N ALA A 70 -12.23 12.84 -2.25
CA ALA A 70 -12.92 12.03 -3.26
C ALA A 70 -12.23 10.68 -3.45
N ILE A 71 -13.01 9.61 -3.55
CA ILE A 71 -12.52 8.31 -4.02
C ILE A 71 -12.08 8.40 -5.48
N SER A 72 -11.04 7.68 -5.85
CA SER A 72 -10.50 7.71 -7.20
C SER A 72 -10.24 6.33 -7.78
N ARG A 73 -10.02 6.29 -9.09
CA ARG A 73 -9.49 5.11 -9.78
C ARG A 73 -8.03 4.86 -9.38
N PHE A 74 -7.55 3.65 -9.59
CA PHE A 74 -6.14 3.32 -9.39
C PHE A 74 -5.27 3.89 -10.51
N CYS A 75 -5.68 3.69 -11.76
CA CYS A 75 -5.00 4.26 -12.93
C CYS A 75 -5.99 4.67 -14.03
N GLY A 76 -5.49 5.39 -15.03
CA GLY A 76 -6.30 5.91 -16.15
C GLY A 76 -6.64 4.87 -17.22
N SER A 77 -5.87 3.81 -17.35
CA SER A 77 -6.06 2.73 -18.32
C SER A 77 -5.70 1.38 -17.70
N SER A 78 -6.20 0.26 -18.25
CA SER A 78 -5.87 -1.11 -17.78
C SER A 78 -4.40 -1.45 -18.07
N LYS A 79 -3.50 -0.87 -17.28
CA LYS A 79 -2.05 -1.04 -17.40
C LYS A 79 -1.55 -2.31 -16.73
N TYR A 80 -2.16 -2.66 -15.61
CA TYR A 80 -1.69 -3.69 -14.72
C TYR A 80 -2.37 -5.03 -15.01
N ASP A 81 -2.48 -5.37 -16.29
CA ASP A 81 -2.97 -6.70 -16.68
C ASP A 81 -1.92 -7.75 -16.32
N TYR A 82 -2.19 -8.44 -15.21
CA TYR A 82 -1.34 -9.52 -14.71
C TYR A 82 -1.04 -10.62 -15.75
N THR A 83 -1.98 -10.89 -16.64
CA THR A 83 -1.84 -12.03 -17.58
C THR A 83 -0.91 -11.73 -18.74
N THR A 84 -0.70 -10.47 -19.08
CA THR A 84 0.08 -10.07 -20.27
C THR A 84 1.26 -9.17 -19.94
N LYS A 85 1.10 -8.20 -19.06
CA LYS A 85 2.14 -7.21 -18.77
C LYS A 85 2.89 -7.50 -17.47
N VAL A 86 2.17 -7.83 -16.42
CA VAL A 86 2.72 -8.01 -15.07
C VAL A 86 3.45 -9.35 -14.97
N LYS A 87 2.90 -10.42 -15.57
CA LYS A 87 3.48 -11.76 -15.50
C LYS A 87 4.87 -11.83 -16.13
N ASP A 88 5.04 -11.25 -17.31
CA ASP A 88 6.31 -11.31 -18.02
C ASP A 88 7.38 -10.49 -17.31
N PHE A 89 7.00 -9.35 -16.74
CA PHE A 89 7.90 -8.52 -15.94
C PHE A 89 8.36 -9.20 -14.64
N PHE A 90 7.49 -9.98 -14.01
CA PHE A 90 7.82 -10.69 -12.77
C PHE A 90 8.56 -12.01 -13.00
N LEU A 91 8.35 -12.67 -14.11
CA LEU A 91 9.10 -13.88 -14.46
C LEU A 91 10.59 -13.57 -14.72
N ASP A 92 10.92 -12.31 -14.98
CA ASP A 92 12.29 -11.85 -15.19
C ASP A 92 13.10 -11.68 -13.89
N THR A 93 12.71 -12.38 -12.84
CA THR A 93 13.52 -12.69 -11.65
C THR A 93 14.07 -11.53 -10.82
N LYS A 94 13.92 -10.27 -11.24
CA LYS A 94 14.50 -9.10 -10.57
C LYS A 94 13.75 -8.68 -9.32
N TYR A 95 12.48 -9.01 -9.20
CA TYR A 95 11.60 -8.56 -8.12
C TYR A 95 10.91 -9.72 -7.42
N LEU A 96 10.52 -9.48 -6.15
CA LEU A 96 9.65 -10.39 -5.43
C LEU A 96 8.22 -10.25 -5.94
N TYR A 97 7.58 -11.36 -6.24
CA TYR A 97 6.21 -11.37 -6.65
C TYR A 97 5.39 -12.39 -5.86
N ALA A 98 4.38 -11.90 -5.20
CA ALA A 98 3.35 -12.70 -4.57
C ALA A 98 2.11 -12.70 -5.46
N GLY A 99 2.21 -13.33 -6.63
CA GLY A 99 1.15 -13.35 -7.62
C GLY A 99 -0.05 -14.12 -7.14
N ALA A 100 -1.20 -13.50 -7.29
CA ALA A 100 -2.44 -14.08 -6.86
C ALA A 100 -3.06 -14.94 -7.96
N GLY A 101 -3.30 -16.19 -7.68
CA GLY A 101 -4.32 -16.95 -8.35
C GLY A 101 -5.72 -16.41 -8.04
N LYS A 102 -6.76 -16.89 -8.72
CA LYS A 102 -8.13 -16.35 -8.66
C LYS A 102 -8.79 -16.33 -7.26
N ALA A 103 -8.21 -16.94 -6.25
CA ALA A 103 -8.87 -17.19 -4.97
C ALA A 103 -8.23 -16.51 -3.76
N TRP A 104 -7.08 -15.83 -3.89
CA TRP A 104 -6.31 -15.43 -2.73
C TRP A 104 -5.57 -14.11 -2.88
N VAL A 105 -5.41 -13.40 -1.76
CA VAL A 105 -4.67 -12.15 -1.64
C VAL A 105 -3.58 -12.32 -0.60
N PRO A 106 -2.31 -12.18 -0.98
CA PRO A 106 -1.20 -12.40 -0.07
C PRO A 106 -1.08 -11.30 0.99
N GLU A 107 -0.90 -11.70 2.24
CA GLU A 107 -0.70 -10.80 3.40
C GLU A 107 0.80 -10.54 3.67
N PHE A 108 1.61 -10.37 2.63
CA PHE A 108 3.03 -10.06 2.76
C PHE A 108 3.29 -8.56 2.77
N LEU A 109 4.28 -8.13 3.55
CA LEU A 109 4.77 -6.73 3.59
C LEU A 109 5.61 -6.44 2.34
N LEU A 110 4.97 -6.15 1.23
CA LEU A 110 5.60 -5.94 -0.06
C LEU A 110 5.25 -4.57 -0.68
N GLY A 111 4.75 -3.62 0.11
CA GLY A 111 4.27 -2.34 -0.41
C GLY A 111 5.32 -1.60 -1.21
N TYR A 112 6.53 -1.45 -0.67
CA TYR A 112 7.63 -0.81 -1.39
C TYR A 112 8.00 -1.57 -2.66
N ASN A 113 8.24 -2.88 -2.57
CA ASN A 113 8.56 -3.74 -3.72
C ASN A 113 7.51 -3.64 -4.83
N ASN A 114 6.24 -3.76 -4.47
CA ASN A 114 5.14 -3.68 -5.43
C ASN A 114 5.05 -2.30 -6.08
N THR A 115 5.28 -1.22 -5.30
CA THR A 115 5.27 0.15 -5.83
C THR A 115 6.37 0.35 -6.87
N ILE A 116 7.59 -0.16 -6.64
CA ILE A 116 8.68 -0.10 -7.62
C ILE A 116 8.30 -0.83 -8.90
N ILE A 117 7.69 -2.01 -8.80
CA ILE A 117 7.22 -2.76 -9.97
C ILE A 117 6.18 -1.96 -10.75
N LEU A 118 5.19 -1.38 -10.05
CA LEU A 118 4.16 -0.57 -10.69
C LEU A 118 4.75 0.67 -11.37
N GLN A 119 5.79 1.27 -10.78
CA GLN A 119 6.52 2.39 -11.40
C GLN A 119 7.23 1.97 -12.70
N GLU A 120 7.90 0.82 -12.69
CA GLU A 120 8.56 0.31 -13.89
C GLU A 120 7.55 0.02 -15.01
N LEU A 121 6.43 -0.62 -14.68
CA LEU A 121 5.33 -0.84 -15.62
C LEU A 121 4.71 0.45 -16.16
N ALA A 122 4.66 1.50 -15.34
CA ALA A 122 4.11 2.79 -15.74
C ALA A 122 5.01 3.53 -16.74
N LYS A 123 6.31 3.27 -16.76
CA LYS A 123 7.24 3.90 -17.71
C LYS A 123 6.98 3.52 -19.17
N ASP A 124 6.49 2.30 -19.39
CA ASP A 124 6.25 1.77 -20.74
C ASP A 124 4.97 2.31 -21.39
N ASP A 125 4.14 3.03 -20.64
CA ASP A 125 2.86 3.57 -21.13
C ASP A 125 2.70 5.05 -20.84
N ALA A 126 3.29 5.88 -21.69
CA ALA A 126 3.25 7.33 -21.58
C ALA A 126 1.85 7.95 -21.80
N SER A 127 0.83 7.14 -22.14
CA SER A 127 -0.48 7.64 -22.59
C SER A 127 -1.49 7.87 -21.46
N SER A 128 -1.17 7.58 -20.19
CA SER A 128 -2.18 7.67 -19.13
C SER A 128 -1.67 8.41 -17.90
N SER A 129 -2.47 9.36 -17.43
CA SER A 129 -2.38 9.88 -16.08
C SER A 129 -2.62 8.73 -15.10
N ASP A 130 -1.56 8.22 -14.50
CA ASP A 130 -1.66 7.22 -13.45
C ASP A 130 -2.11 7.92 -12.16
N ALA A 131 -3.31 7.59 -11.70
CA ALA A 131 -3.86 8.25 -10.53
C ALA A 131 -3.07 7.91 -9.27
N LEU A 132 -2.51 6.70 -9.18
CA LEU A 132 -1.63 6.31 -8.07
C LEU A 132 -0.44 7.28 -7.97
N PHE A 133 0.35 7.40 -9.03
CA PHE A 133 1.59 8.19 -8.99
C PHE A 133 1.33 9.69 -8.94
N THR A 134 0.24 10.16 -9.57
CA THR A 134 -0.21 11.55 -9.41
C THR A 134 -0.53 11.88 -7.96
N ASN A 135 -1.30 11.02 -7.28
CA ASN A 135 -1.63 11.21 -5.86
C ASN A 135 -0.39 11.08 -4.97
N MET A 136 0.52 10.14 -5.28
CA MET A 136 1.75 9.95 -4.51
C MET A 136 2.68 11.16 -4.63
N ASN A 137 2.88 11.69 -5.82
CA ASN A 137 3.70 12.89 -6.04
C ASN A 137 3.09 14.13 -5.37
N ASN A 138 1.77 14.29 -5.43
CA ASN A 138 1.08 15.39 -4.75
C ASN A 138 1.20 15.26 -3.22
N TYR A 139 1.12 14.03 -2.70
CA TYR A 139 1.29 13.77 -1.29
C TYR A 139 2.72 14.06 -0.83
N GLU A 140 3.74 13.60 -1.57
CA GLU A 140 5.15 13.88 -1.30
C GLU A 140 5.44 15.38 -1.29
N ALA A 141 4.84 16.14 -2.21
CA ALA A 141 5.00 17.59 -2.25
C ALA A 141 4.39 18.31 -1.03
N ALA A 142 3.29 17.77 -0.48
CA ALA A 142 2.62 18.31 0.71
C ALA A 142 3.24 17.82 2.03
N TYR A 143 3.74 16.60 2.05
CA TYR A 143 4.32 15.91 3.20
C TYR A 143 5.64 15.25 2.80
N PRO A 144 6.73 16.02 2.64
CA PRO A 144 8.01 15.48 2.21
C PRO A 144 8.53 14.40 3.16
N ALA A 145 8.86 13.23 2.60
CA ALA A 145 9.44 12.15 3.38
C ALA A 145 10.89 12.49 3.77
N PRO A 146 11.35 12.11 4.97
CA PRO A 146 12.75 12.29 5.36
C PRO A 146 13.70 11.51 4.44
N VAL A 147 14.83 12.12 4.10
CA VAL A 147 15.84 11.57 3.14
C VAL A 147 16.34 10.17 3.55
N VAL A 148 16.32 9.85 4.84
CA VAL A 148 16.77 8.56 5.38
C VAL A 148 15.72 7.45 5.28
N THR A 149 14.58 7.71 4.65
CA THR A 149 13.46 6.78 4.46
C THR A 149 13.33 6.36 3.00
N THR A 150 12.42 5.43 2.73
CA THR A 150 12.13 5.00 1.35
C THR A 150 11.44 6.05 0.47
N GLY A 151 11.02 7.19 1.05
CA GLY A 151 9.94 7.97 0.45
C GLY A 151 8.60 7.25 0.59
N TRP A 152 7.52 7.91 0.15
CA TRP A 152 6.18 7.33 0.19
C TRP A 152 6.00 6.23 -0.86
N PHE A 153 5.33 5.16 -0.45
CA PHE A 153 4.92 4.07 -1.34
C PHE A 153 3.46 3.67 -1.08
N CYS A 154 2.87 2.99 -2.05
CA CYS A 154 1.53 2.42 -1.91
C CYS A 154 1.61 1.12 -1.10
N PRO A 155 0.95 1.02 0.06
CA PRO A 155 0.97 -0.19 0.87
C PRO A 155 0.45 -1.41 0.11
N SER A 156 1.00 -2.58 0.39
CA SER A 156 0.42 -3.86 -0.03
C SER A 156 -0.82 -4.20 0.80
N PHE A 157 -1.52 -5.25 0.41
CA PHE A 157 -2.61 -5.77 1.24
C PHE A 157 -2.11 -6.24 2.61
N GLY A 158 -0.91 -6.84 2.67
CA GLY A 158 -0.27 -7.24 3.92
C GLY A 158 0.07 -6.06 4.83
N ASP A 159 0.53 -4.93 4.28
CA ASP A 159 0.75 -3.70 5.05
C ASP A 159 -0.56 -3.23 5.71
N PHE A 160 -1.66 -3.19 4.95
CA PHE A 160 -2.97 -2.82 5.50
C PHE A 160 -3.49 -3.84 6.51
N LYS A 161 -3.16 -5.13 6.38
CA LYS A 161 -3.49 -6.13 7.39
C LYS A 161 -2.82 -5.82 8.72
N VAL A 162 -1.54 -5.46 8.70
CA VAL A 162 -0.81 -5.06 9.90
C VAL A 162 -1.37 -3.76 10.49
N MET A 163 -1.71 -2.78 9.65
CA MET A 163 -2.39 -1.55 10.11
C MET A 163 -3.73 -1.87 10.77
N PHE A 164 -4.48 -2.82 10.23
CA PHE A 164 -5.77 -3.24 10.79
C PHE A 164 -5.60 -3.97 12.12
N ASP A 165 -4.64 -4.88 12.22
CA ASP A 165 -4.37 -5.61 13.46
C ASP A 165 -3.95 -4.68 14.60
N ASN A 166 -3.32 -3.55 14.26
CA ASN A 166 -2.91 -2.50 15.20
C ASN A 166 -3.87 -1.28 15.21
N GLN A 167 -5.08 -1.41 14.63
CA GLN A 167 -5.97 -0.27 14.38
C GLN A 167 -6.32 0.55 15.62
N SER A 168 -6.45 -0.06 16.79
CA SER A 168 -6.79 0.66 18.02
C SER A 168 -5.68 1.62 18.45
N SER A 169 -4.43 1.19 18.41
CA SER A 169 -3.26 2.02 18.73
C SER A 169 -3.04 3.09 17.67
N LEU A 170 -3.18 2.71 16.41
CA LEU A 170 -3.02 3.60 15.26
C LEU A 170 -4.10 4.70 15.26
N ALA A 171 -5.36 4.33 15.47
CA ALA A 171 -6.48 5.27 15.57
C ALA A 171 -6.30 6.24 16.75
N SER A 172 -5.87 5.73 17.91
CA SER A 172 -5.57 6.59 19.07
C SER A 172 -4.48 7.60 18.79
N SER A 173 -3.43 7.20 18.07
CA SER A 173 -2.31 8.08 17.71
C SER A 173 -2.72 9.14 16.69
N LEU A 174 -3.49 8.76 15.68
CA LEU A 174 -4.05 9.68 14.68
C LEU A 174 -5.01 10.68 15.33
N ASP A 175 -5.88 10.22 16.23
CA ASP A 175 -6.84 11.07 16.95
C ASP A 175 -6.15 12.12 17.82
N LYS A 176 -5.11 11.75 18.55
CA LYS A 176 -4.31 12.68 19.36
C LYS A 176 -3.62 13.77 18.51
N GLY A 177 -3.25 13.43 17.29
CA GLY A 177 -2.69 14.36 16.32
C GLY A 177 -3.72 15.24 15.62
N GLY A 178 -5.01 14.94 15.76
CA GLY A 178 -6.06 15.59 14.98
C GLY A 178 -6.04 15.18 13.51
N PHE A 179 -5.49 14.00 13.20
CA PHE A 179 -5.33 13.48 11.86
C PHE A 179 -6.50 12.62 11.40
N GLU A 180 -6.55 12.34 10.10
CA GLU A 180 -7.57 11.48 9.52
C GLU A 180 -7.42 10.03 10.02
N LYS A 181 -8.50 9.49 10.61
CA LYS A 181 -8.54 8.10 11.06
C LYS A 181 -8.57 7.14 9.88
N LEU A 182 -7.85 6.03 10.01
CA LEU A 182 -8.03 4.91 9.09
C LEU A 182 -9.42 4.27 9.25
N TRP A 183 -9.94 3.75 8.16
CA TRP A 183 -11.21 3.03 8.10
C TRP A 183 -12.46 3.89 8.44
N SER A 184 -12.29 5.19 8.52
CA SER A 184 -13.40 6.14 8.58
C SER A 184 -13.68 6.69 7.18
N ASN A 185 -14.94 6.99 6.88
CA ASN A 185 -15.23 7.80 5.71
C ASN A 185 -14.64 9.21 5.96
N PRO A 186 -13.96 9.81 4.99
CA PRO A 186 -13.52 11.18 5.09
C PRO A 186 -14.71 12.11 5.41
N ALA A 187 -14.44 13.19 6.14
CA ALA A 187 -15.47 14.14 6.54
C ALA A 187 -16.27 14.62 5.31
N GLY A 188 -17.59 14.35 5.30
CA GLY A 188 -18.49 14.71 4.20
C GLY A 188 -18.85 13.59 3.23
N ALA A 189 -18.29 12.39 3.38
CA ALA A 189 -18.78 11.24 2.63
C ALA A 189 -20.11 10.75 3.24
N ASP A 190 -21.10 10.48 2.39
CA ASP A 190 -22.39 9.97 2.81
C ASP A 190 -22.24 8.57 3.41
N GLU A 191 -22.45 8.43 4.73
CA GLU A 191 -22.38 7.16 5.44
C GLU A 191 -23.43 6.14 4.95
N THR A 192 -24.44 6.61 4.22
CA THR A 192 -25.51 5.77 3.66
C THR A 192 -25.13 5.15 2.31
N ALA A 193 -24.07 5.64 1.67
CA ALA A 193 -23.55 5.01 0.47
C ALA A 193 -22.95 3.66 0.85
N ALA A 194 -23.61 2.58 0.50
CA ALA A 194 -23.21 1.18 0.74
C ALA A 194 -21.88 0.76 0.08
N THR A 195 -21.14 1.70 -0.41
CA THR A 195 -19.79 1.59 -0.93
C THR A 195 -18.82 2.05 0.16
N TYR A 196 -18.55 1.17 1.10
CA TYR A 196 -17.43 1.36 2.01
C TYR A 196 -16.18 1.61 1.19
N ALA A 197 -15.77 2.86 1.13
CA ALA A 197 -14.56 3.24 0.45
C ALA A 197 -13.40 2.55 1.16
N GLY A 198 -12.81 1.58 0.49
CA GLY A 198 -11.59 0.94 0.96
C GLY A 198 -10.38 1.74 0.51
N TYR A 199 -9.23 1.26 0.90
CA TYR A 199 -7.95 1.77 0.44
C TYR A 199 -7.45 0.93 -0.73
N TRP A 200 -6.94 1.59 -1.76
CA TRP A 200 -6.18 0.93 -2.79
C TRP A 200 -4.88 0.37 -2.21
N THR A 201 -4.52 -0.82 -2.64
CA THR A 201 -3.23 -1.44 -2.32
C THR A 201 -2.38 -1.59 -3.57
N SER A 202 -1.08 -1.76 -3.40
CA SER A 202 -0.16 -2.09 -4.49
C SER A 202 -0.23 -3.55 -4.92
N THR A 203 -1.12 -4.35 -4.33
CA THR A 203 -1.28 -5.76 -4.66
C THR A 203 -2.11 -5.91 -5.93
N VAL A 204 -1.49 -6.41 -6.98
CA VAL A 204 -2.13 -6.70 -8.27
C VAL A 204 -2.68 -8.12 -8.25
N ARG A 205 -3.85 -8.35 -8.83
CA ARG A 205 -4.41 -9.70 -8.88
C ARG A 205 -4.40 -10.31 -10.26
N ALA A 206 -5.25 -9.92 -11.16
CA ALA A 206 -5.29 -10.48 -12.53
C ALA A 206 -6.10 -9.60 -13.47
N LYS A 207 -5.74 -9.54 -14.73
CA LYS A 207 -6.50 -8.86 -15.81
C LYS A 207 -6.89 -7.42 -15.50
N GLY A 208 -5.95 -6.62 -14.96
CA GLY A 208 -6.21 -5.22 -14.63
C GLY A 208 -7.12 -5.04 -13.40
N TYR A 209 -7.15 -6.02 -12.50
CA TYR A 209 -7.82 -5.90 -11.21
C TYR A 209 -6.80 -5.66 -10.11
N MET A 210 -7.01 -4.57 -9.37
CA MET A 210 -6.28 -4.25 -8.16
C MET A 210 -7.02 -4.79 -6.94
N VAL A 211 -6.26 -5.07 -5.90
CA VAL A 211 -6.81 -5.38 -4.59
C VAL A 211 -6.96 -4.10 -3.80
N GLY A 212 -8.11 -3.93 -3.16
CA GLY A 212 -8.32 -2.92 -2.15
C GLY A 212 -8.52 -3.56 -0.78
N ALA A 213 -8.13 -2.85 0.26
CA ALA A 213 -8.32 -3.23 1.66
C ALA A 213 -9.46 -2.43 2.28
N ARG A 214 -10.30 -3.08 3.07
CA ARG A 214 -11.38 -2.42 3.81
C ARG A 214 -11.66 -3.07 5.16
N ASN A 215 -12.22 -2.27 6.06
CA ASN A 215 -12.84 -2.75 7.28
C ASN A 215 -14.35 -2.94 7.02
N ASN A 216 -14.82 -4.17 7.08
CA ASN A 216 -16.23 -4.49 6.96
C ASN A 216 -16.78 -4.87 8.36
N ASN A 217 -17.34 -3.88 9.06
CA ASN A 217 -17.92 -4.07 10.40
C ASN A 217 -16.98 -4.79 11.39
N GLY A 218 -15.74 -4.33 11.48
CA GLY A 218 -14.74 -4.93 12.38
C GLY A 218 -14.00 -6.14 11.80
N THR A 219 -14.27 -6.51 10.57
CA THR A 219 -13.58 -7.60 9.87
C THR A 219 -12.73 -7.05 8.73
N PHE A 220 -11.43 -7.36 8.74
CA PHE A 220 -10.55 -7.02 7.63
C PHE A 220 -10.90 -7.87 6.41
N THR A 221 -11.16 -7.20 5.30
CA THR A 221 -11.52 -7.86 4.05
C THR A 221 -10.86 -7.18 2.86
N TYR A 222 -10.77 -7.91 1.76
CA TYR A 222 -10.39 -7.32 0.50
C TYR A 222 -11.61 -7.11 -0.40
N TYR A 223 -11.46 -6.19 -1.34
CA TYR A 223 -12.31 -6.12 -2.52
C TYR A 223 -11.43 -6.09 -3.77
N MET A 224 -12.03 -6.41 -4.89
CA MET A 224 -11.34 -6.36 -6.17
C MET A 224 -12.11 -5.45 -7.10
N GLU A 225 -11.38 -4.51 -7.66
CA GLU A 225 -11.94 -3.62 -8.65
C GLU A 225 -10.99 -3.46 -9.83
N LYS A 226 -11.58 -3.13 -10.98
CA LYS A 226 -10.76 -2.76 -12.12
C LYS A 226 -9.92 -1.54 -11.78
N ASP A 227 -8.66 -1.57 -12.20
CA ASP A 227 -7.70 -0.48 -12.03
C ASP A 227 -8.22 0.85 -12.62
N THR A 228 -9.07 0.79 -13.64
CA THR A 228 -9.67 1.94 -14.31
C THR A 228 -11.03 2.37 -13.76
N LYS A 229 -11.62 1.65 -12.78
CA LYS A 229 -12.93 2.00 -12.25
C LYS A 229 -12.87 3.31 -11.49
N ALA A 230 -13.65 4.29 -11.92
CA ALA A 230 -13.84 5.53 -11.18
C ALA A 230 -14.55 5.26 -9.83
N SER A 231 -14.18 5.96 -8.80
CA SER A 231 -14.87 5.95 -7.50
C SER A 231 -14.74 4.61 -6.75
N SER A 232 -13.52 4.09 -6.58
CA SER A 232 -13.32 2.77 -5.96
C SER A 232 -12.46 2.76 -4.70
N GLY A 233 -11.64 3.78 -4.39
CA GLY A 233 -10.85 3.76 -3.18
C GLY A 233 -10.05 5.03 -2.89
N TYR A 234 -9.52 5.08 -1.69
CA TYR A 234 -8.59 6.10 -1.23
C TYR A 234 -7.15 5.61 -1.34
N PHE A 235 -6.21 6.55 -1.45
CA PHE A 235 -4.78 6.27 -1.31
C PHE A 235 -4.30 6.71 0.07
N ARG A 236 -3.79 5.77 0.85
CA ARG A 236 -3.10 6.02 2.11
C ARG A 236 -1.70 5.47 1.99
N PHE A 237 -0.70 6.32 1.97
CA PHE A 237 0.67 5.91 1.73
C PHE A 237 1.38 5.45 2.99
N ALA A 238 2.50 4.75 2.80
CA ALA A 238 3.41 4.35 3.85
C ALA A 238 4.86 4.66 3.44
N LEU A 239 5.76 4.64 4.42
CA LEU A 239 7.20 4.68 4.21
C LEU A 239 7.90 3.72 5.19
N ALA A 240 9.13 3.30 4.83
CA ALA A 240 10.00 2.53 5.71
C ALA A 240 11.18 3.38 6.19
N PHE A 241 11.67 3.09 7.42
CA PHE A 241 12.77 3.80 8.05
C PHE A 241 13.72 2.86 8.79
#